data_a40da6e99c594073456b1070ffae05b4
#
_entry.id   a40da6e99c594073456b1070ffae05b4
#
_cell.length_a   1.000
_cell.length_b   1.000
_cell.length_c   1.000
_cell.angle_alpha   90.00
_cell.angle_beta   90.00
_cell.angle_gamma   90.00
#
_symmetry.space_group_name_H-M   'P 1'
#
loop_
_entity.id
_entity.type
_entity.pdbx_description
1 polymer ?
#
loop_
_entity_poly.entity_id
_entity_poly.type
_entity_poly.pdbx_seq_one_letter_code
_entity_poly.pdbx_strand_id
1 'polypeptide(L)'
;GQATRLKAPVGPGQVGYAPNIDYKYTYDPAKSRELLKQAGYPDGVAVDFYATVGRYTLDKQICEAIAQMLNRAGFKVSLKTPEWSTLWANVQKGGVPFYYMGRGSIIDPSVMMQQYFGTGGSPRIGYSSPELDKLLVKERETFDHDARMKVLQQAMGMINDEAPAVFLWRHQMAWGLSKSIEYAPEVNGYIYGTKIHIKSK
;
A
#
# COMPACT_ATOMS: atom_id res chain seq x y z
N GLY A 1 -5.47 -14.89 11.61
CA GLY A 1 -5.46 -13.44 11.43
C GLY A 1 -6.33 -13.03 10.25
N GLN A 2 -6.79 -11.80 10.28
CA GLN A 2 -7.70 -11.27 9.25
C GLN A 2 -6.96 -10.51 8.14
N ALA A 3 -5.62 -10.47 8.19
CA ALA A 3 -4.80 -9.77 7.22
C ALA A 3 -3.42 -10.40 7.11
N THR A 4 -2.79 -10.26 5.93
CA THR A 4 -1.41 -10.67 5.69
C THR A 4 -0.54 -9.43 5.55
N ARG A 5 0.50 -9.31 6.38
CA ARG A 5 1.46 -8.20 6.30
C ARG A 5 2.15 -8.19 4.94
N LEU A 6 2.30 -7.00 4.37
CA LEU A 6 3.01 -6.78 3.12
C LEU A 6 4.41 -6.22 3.37
N LYS A 7 5.36 -6.58 2.51
CA LYS A 7 6.73 -6.06 2.47
C LYS A 7 6.94 -5.13 1.27
N ALA A 8 6.07 -5.26 0.28
CA ALA A 8 6.10 -4.55 -1.00
C ALA A 8 4.67 -4.39 -1.52
N PRO A 9 4.45 -3.72 -2.66
CA PRO A 9 3.12 -3.47 -3.21
C PRO A 9 2.25 -4.70 -3.43
N VAL A 10 2.84 -5.87 -3.65
CA VAL A 10 2.12 -7.13 -3.87
C VAL A 10 2.45 -8.18 -2.82
N GLY A 11 1.53 -9.08 -2.57
CA GLY A 11 1.66 -10.15 -1.57
C GLY A 11 1.58 -11.55 -2.19
N PRO A 12 1.58 -12.59 -1.34
CA PRO A 12 1.51 -13.99 -1.78
C PRO A 12 0.39 -14.25 -2.79
N GLY A 13 0.71 -14.99 -3.85
CA GLY A 13 -0.23 -15.34 -4.91
C GLY A 13 -0.49 -14.26 -5.96
N GLN A 14 0.19 -13.13 -5.90
CA GLN A 14 0.12 -12.07 -6.91
C GLN A 14 1.36 -12.09 -7.81
N VAL A 15 1.20 -11.62 -9.04
CA VAL A 15 2.30 -11.47 -10.02
C VAL A 15 3.39 -10.55 -9.43
N GLY A 16 4.65 -10.96 -9.57
CA GLY A 16 5.80 -10.21 -9.04
C GLY A 16 6.02 -10.36 -7.53
N TYR A 17 5.26 -11.22 -6.83
CA TYR A 17 5.52 -11.46 -5.42
C TYR A 17 6.94 -11.95 -5.18
N ALA A 18 7.65 -11.30 -4.27
CA ALA A 18 9.02 -11.60 -3.88
C ALA A 18 9.05 -12.18 -2.46
N PRO A 19 9.05 -13.51 -2.30
CA PRO A 19 9.00 -14.16 -0.99
C PRO A 19 10.24 -13.87 -0.14
N ASN A 20 11.38 -13.67 -0.77
CA ASN A 20 12.70 -13.52 -0.15
C ASN A 20 13.04 -12.06 0.26
N ILE A 21 12.12 -11.12 0.08
CA ILE A 21 12.32 -9.76 0.62
C ILE A 21 12.20 -9.81 2.14
N ASP A 22 13.21 -9.31 2.83
CA ASP A 22 13.19 -9.17 4.28
C ASP A 22 12.50 -7.87 4.72
N TYR A 23 11.98 -7.85 5.94
CA TYR A 23 11.54 -6.63 6.57
C TYR A 23 12.76 -5.81 6.98
N LYS A 24 13.16 -4.85 6.15
CA LYS A 24 14.29 -3.98 6.43
C LYS A 24 14.03 -3.06 7.63
N TYR A 25 12.78 -2.62 7.76
CA TYR A 25 12.38 -1.70 8.81
C TYR A 25 11.39 -2.36 9.77
N THR A 26 11.71 -2.31 11.06
CA THR A 26 10.85 -2.79 12.15
C THR A 26 10.38 -1.62 13.00
N TYR A 27 9.29 -1.80 13.74
CA TYR A 27 8.82 -0.79 14.67
C TYR A 27 9.78 -0.70 15.87
N ASP A 28 10.59 0.34 15.89
CA ASP A 28 11.54 0.65 16.96
C ASP A 28 11.47 2.15 17.29
N PRO A 29 10.64 2.54 18.27
CA PRO A 29 10.51 3.94 18.67
C PRO A 29 11.78 4.57 19.24
N ALA A 30 12.66 3.77 19.85
CA ALA A 30 13.91 4.28 20.39
C ALA A 30 14.88 4.64 19.25
N LYS A 31 15.03 3.72 18.30
CA LYS A 31 15.85 3.95 17.10
C LYS A 31 15.31 5.11 16.26
N SER A 32 13.99 5.23 16.13
CA SER A 32 13.37 6.35 15.41
C SER A 32 13.73 7.70 16.04
N ARG A 33 13.63 7.85 17.37
CA ARG A 33 14.03 9.10 18.07
C ARG A 33 15.52 9.40 17.92
N GLU A 34 16.37 8.38 17.95
CA GLU A 34 17.80 8.54 17.70
C GLU A 34 18.04 9.09 16.29
N LEU A 35 17.42 8.51 15.26
CA LEU A 35 17.54 8.96 13.88
C LEU A 35 17.00 10.39 13.68
N LEU A 36 15.88 10.73 14.30
CA LEU A 36 15.34 12.10 14.28
C LEU A 36 16.34 13.08 14.88
N LYS A 37 16.97 12.74 16.01
CA LYS A 37 18.02 13.59 16.62
C LYS A 37 19.23 13.77 15.69
N GLN A 38 19.69 12.69 15.05
CA GLN A 38 20.77 12.75 14.06
C GLN A 38 20.40 13.61 12.85
N ALA A 39 19.13 13.62 12.45
CA ALA A 39 18.58 14.43 11.36
C ALA A 39 18.33 15.91 11.76
N GLY A 40 18.66 16.33 13.00
CA GLY A 40 18.48 17.71 13.47
C GLY A 40 17.14 18.00 14.12
N TYR A 41 16.36 16.96 14.46
CA TYR A 41 15.05 17.08 15.12
C TYR A 41 15.05 16.43 16.53
N PRO A 42 15.87 16.93 17.49
CA PRO A 42 15.97 16.30 18.82
C PRO A 42 14.65 16.33 19.61
N ASP A 43 13.80 17.32 19.36
CA ASP A 43 12.50 17.49 20.01
C ASP A 43 11.35 16.88 19.20
N GLY A 44 11.67 16.11 18.16
CA GLY A 44 10.75 15.53 17.23
C GLY A 44 10.30 16.46 16.10
N VAL A 45 9.58 15.93 15.13
CA VAL A 45 9.14 16.66 13.93
C VAL A 45 7.61 16.64 13.83
N ALA A 46 7.02 17.80 13.52
CA ALA A 46 5.59 17.91 13.26
C ALA A 46 5.25 17.31 11.89
N VAL A 47 4.20 16.51 11.83
CA VAL A 47 3.70 15.92 10.61
C VAL A 47 2.18 15.88 10.58
N ASP A 48 1.59 16.38 9.49
CA ASP A 48 0.17 16.19 9.21
C ASP A 48 -0.03 14.82 8.58
N PHE A 49 -0.81 13.96 9.24
CA PHE A 49 -1.17 12.65 8.74
C PHE A 49 -2.63 12.65 8.28
N TYR A 50 -2.86 12.44 7.00
CA TYR A 50 -4.18 12.47 6.40
C TYR A 50 -4.78 11.07 6.35
N ALA A 51 -5.94 10.92 6.95
CA ALA A 51 -6.66 9.67 7.09
C ALA A 51 -8.05 9.75 6.47
N THR A 52 -8.57 8.60 6.07
CA THR A 52 -9.97 8.43 5.68
C THR A 52 -10.83 8.06 6.89
N VAL A 53 -12.12 8.31 6.81
CA VAL A 53 -13.11 7.85 7.78
C VAL A 53 -14.29 7.27 7.02
N GLY A 54 -14.55 5.97 7.21
CA GLY A 54 -15.66 5.26 6.58
C GLY A 54 -15.42 4.89 5.10
N ARG A 55 -14.20 5.03 4.60
CA ARG A 55 -13.81 4.63 3.24
C ARG A 55 -13.33 3.18 3.19
N TYR A 56 -12.59 2.75 4.23
CA TYR A 56 -12.04 1.41 4.36
C TYR A 56 -12.44 0.81 5.70
N THR A 57 -12.36 -0.51 5.81
CA THR A 57 -12.67 -1.21 7.07
C THR A 57 -11.78 -0.72 8.19
N LEU A 58 -12.40 -0.19 9.26
CA LEU A 58 -11.73 0.31 10.48
C LEU A 58 -10.66 1.40 10.22
N ASP A 59 -10.76 2.14 9.14
CA ASP A 59 -9.76 3.14 8.74
C ASP A 59 -9.51 4.19 9.84
N LYS A 60 -10.54 4.69 10.49
CA LYS A 60 -10.42 5.63 11.60
C LYS A 60 -9.55 5.05 12.73
N GLN A 61 -9.91 3.88 13.26
CA GLN A 61 -9.20 3.23 14.36
C GLN A 61 -7.75 2.87 13.98
N ILE A 62 -7.54 2.44 12.74
CA ILE A 62 -6.22 2.13 12.21
C ILE A 62 -5.34 3.39 12.17
N CYS A 63 -5.86 4.49 11.64
CA CYS A 63 -5.10 5.74 11.54
C CYS A 63 -4.83 6.38 12.89
N GLU A 64 -5.77 6.29 13.84
CA GLU A 64 -5.56 6.70 15.23
C GLU A 64 -4.44 5.88 15.89
N ALA A 65 -4.41 4.56 15.69
CA ALA A 65 -3.36 3.69 16.20
C ALA A 65 -1.99 4.02 15.56
N ILE A 66 -1.95 4.24 14.24
CA ILE A 66 -0.72 4.64 13.54
C ILE A 66 -0.22 5.99 14.08
N ALA A 67 -1.09 6.97 14.26
CA ALA A 67 -0.72 8.28 14.82
C ALA A 67 -0.11 8.15 16.23
N GLN A 68 -0.69 7.29 17.08
CA GLN A 68 -0.12 7.01 18.41
C GLN A 68 1.26 6.34 18.33
N MET A 69 1.44 5.38 17.41
CA MET A 69 2.73 4.71 17.21
C MET A 69 3.79 5.70 16.73
N LEU A 70 3.46 6.58 15.80
CA LEU A 70 4.34 7.63 15.30
C LEU A 70 4.71 8.64 16.40
N ASN A 71 3.75 9.05 17.24
CA ASN A 71 4.03 9.92 18.39
C ASN A 71 5.02 9.28 19.36
N ARG A 72 4.90 7.98 19.65
CA ARG A 72 5.89 7.24 20.44
C ARG A 72 7.25 7.19 19.77
N ALA A 73 7.30 7.21 18.45
CA ALA A 73 8.52 7.19 17.66
C ALA A 73 9.20 8.57 17.51
N GLY A 74 8.62 9.63 18.11
CA GLY A 74 9.22 10.98 18.13
C GLY A 74 8.61 11.96 17.14
N PHE A 75 7.54 11.58 16.43
CA PHE A 75 6.79 12.52 15.59
C PHE A 75 5.74 13.28 16.42
N LYS A 76 5.37 14.46 15.99
CA LYS A 76 4.26 15.26 16.55
C LYS A 76 3.13 15.23 15.51
N VAL A 77 2.33 14.16 15.57
CA VAL A 77 1.33 13.88 14.54
C VAL A 77 0.07 14.69 14.75
N SER A 78 -0.33 15.46 13.72
CA SER A 78 -1.64 16.07 13.60
C SER A 78 -2.49 15.23 12.63
N LEU A 79 -3.45 14.47 13.17
CA LEU A 79 -4.33 13.63 12.36
C LEU A 79 -5.41 14.49 11.69
N LYS A 80 -5.45 14.49 10.36
CA LYS A 80 -6.41 15.21 9.53
C LYS A 80 -7.37 14.22 8.89
N THR A 81 -8.65 14.47 8.98
CA THR A 81 -9.69 13.57 8.44
C THR A 81 -10.65 14.31 7.49
N PRO A 82 -10.16 14.88 6.38
CA PRO A 82 -11.02 15.53 5.42
C PRO A 82 -11.98 14.53 4.77
N GLU A 83 -13.04 15.04 4.14
CA GLU A 83 -13.93 14.23 3.31
C GLU A 83 -13.15 13.59 2.16
N TRP A 84 -13.54 12.34 1.76
CA TRP A 84 -12.78 11.51 0.81
C TRP A 84 -12.54 12.19 -0.55
N SER A 85 -13.55 12.84 -1.13
CA SER A 85 -13.39 13.46 -2.46
C SER A 85 -12.37 14.60 -2.43
N THR A 86 -12.39 15.38 -1.35
CA THR A 86 -11.44 16.48 -1.11
C THR A 86 -10.02 15.94 -0.89
N LEU A 87 -9.88 14.92 -0.04
CA LEU A 87 -8.59 14.27 0.19
C LEU A 87 -8.02 13.71 -1.12
N TRP A 88 -8.83 12.96 -1.86
CA TRP A 88 -8.41 12.31 -3.08
C TRP A 88 -7.99 13.30 -4.17
N ALA A 89 -8.75 14.38 -4.34
CA ALA A 89 -8.40 15.44 -5.28
C ALA A 89 -7.04 16.08 -4.97
N ASN A 90 -6.74 16.28 -3.68
CA ASN A 90 -5.45 16.82 -3.24
C ASN A 90 -4.30 15.79 -3.37
N VAL A 91 -4.54 14.53 -3.03
CA VAL A 91 -3.56 13.44 -3.23
C VAL A 91 -3.18 13.32 -4.70
N GLN A 92 -4.15 13.39 -5.62
CA GLN A 92 -3.89 13.31 -7.06
C GLN A 92 -2.99 14.44 -7.58
N LYS A 93 -2.98 15.59 -6.93
CA LYS A 93 -2.15 16.75 -7.26
C LYS A 93 -0.79 16.74 -6.53
N GLY A 94 -0.50 15.74 -5.69
CA GLY A 94 0.69 15.70 -4.86
C GLY A 94 0.68 16.68 -3.68
N GLY A 95 -0.48 17.23 -3.34
CA GLY A 95 -0.64 18.21 -2.25
C GLY A 95 -0.76 17.59 -0.85
N VAL A 96 -0.63 16.27 -0.72
CA VAL A 96 -0.76 15.56 0.55
C VAL A 96 0.47 14.69 0.76
N PRO A 97 1.43 15.11 1.57
CA PRO A 97 2.73 14.43 1.68
C PRO A 97 2.69 13.11 2.45
N PHE A 98 1.73 12.95 3.38
CA PHE A 98 1.63 11.74 4.20
C PHE A 98 0.18 11.36 4.47
N TYR A 99 -0.26 10.24 3.94
CA TYR A 99 -1.66 9.82 4.01
C TYR A 99 -1.84 8.30 4.03
N TYR A 100 -2.96 7.87 4.56
CA TYR A 100 -3.41 6.48 4.54
C TYR A 100 -4.31 6.22 3.34
N MET A 101 -4.04 5.16 2.62
CA MET A 101 -4.86 4.74 1.49
C MET A 101 -4.91 3.21 1.36
N GLY A 102 -6.08 2.69 1.05
CA GLY A 102 -6.26 1.33 0.56
C GLY A 102 -6.26 1.28 -0.97
N ARG A 103 -5.76 0.20 -1.54
CA ARG A 103 -5.83 -0.05 -2.96
C ARG A 103 -6.61 -1.33 -3.23
N GLY A 104 -7.37 -1.34 -4.31
CA GLY A 104 -8.06 -2.53 -4.79
C GLY A 104 -7.09 -3.62 -5.25
N SER A 105 -7.62 -4.79 -5.58
CA SER A 105 -6.82 -5.94 -6.02
C SER A 105 -5.90 -5.57 -7.19
N ILE A 106 -4.65 -5.98 -7.08
CA ILE A 106 -3.62 -5.83 -8.11
C ILE A 106 -3.45 -7.22 -8.74
N ILE A 107 -3.86 -7.37 -10.00
CA ILE A 107 -3.68 -8.61 -10.76
C ILE A 107 -2.25 -8.63 -11.31
N ASP A 108 -1.88 -7.62 -12.09
CA ASP A 108 -0.53 -7.39 -12.57
C ASP A 108 -0.02 -6.04 -12.04
N PRO A 109 1.15 -5.98 -11.41
CA PRO A 109 1.64 -4.76 -10.78
C PRO A 109 2.24 -3.73 -11.74
N SER A 110 2.53 -4.07 -13.00
CA SER A 110 3.27 -3.24 -13.93
C SER A 110 2.71 -1.81 -14.02
N VAL A 111 1.42 -1.67 -14.35
CA VAL A 111 0.76 -0.35 -14.48
C VAL A 111 0.77 0.41 -13.15
N MET A 112 0.51 -0.29 -12.05
CA MET A 112 0.50 0.32 -10.72
C MET A 112 1.91 0.79 -10.33
N MET A 113 2.93 -0.01 -10.56
CA MET A 113 4.32 0.34 -10.25
C MET A 113 4.76 1.56 -11.06
N GLN A 114 4.49 1.59 -12.36
CA GLN A 114 4.76 2.76 -13.20
C GLN A 114 4.02 4.00 -12.72
N GLN A 115 2.74 3.86 -12.35
CA GLN A 115 1.90 4.98 -11.94
C GLN A 115 2.30 5.57 -10.58
N TYR A 116 2.72 4.75 -9.61
CA TYR A 116 2.99 5.21 -8.24
C TYR A 116 4.47 5.40 -7.95
N PHE A 117 5.34 4.64 -8.60
CA PHE A 117 6.77 4.60 -8.28
C PHE A 117 7.66 4.97 -9.46
N GLY A 118 7.16 5.00 -10.71
CA GLY A 118 7.92 5.47 -11.87
C GLY A 118 8.04 6.98 -11.88
N THR A 119 9.21 7.49 -12.28
CA THR A 119 9.47 8.93 -12.41
C THR A 119 8.47 9.56 -13.40
N GLY A 120 7.84 10.65 -12.99
CA GLY A 120 6.81 11.33 -13.79
C GLY A 120 5.49 10.58 -13.92
N GLY A 121 5.32 9.43 -13.24
CA GLY A 121 4.09 8.65 -13.29
C GLY A 121 2.91 9.32 -12.59
N SER A 122 3.06 9.64 -11.31
CA SER A 122 2.02 10.35 -10.55
C SER A 122 2.64 11.15 -9.41
N PRO A 123 2.18 12.36 -9.15
CA PRO A 123 2.68 13.17 -8.03
C PRO A 123 2.24 12.66 -6.65
N ARG A 124 1.42 11.60 -6.58
CA ARG A 124 0.78 11.10 -5.34
C ARG A 124 1.75 10.72 -4.25
N ILE A 125 2.90 10.15 -4.62
CA ILE A 125 3.95 9.72 -3.67
C ILE A 125 5.15 10.66 -3.71
N GLY A 126 5.35 11.38 -4.83
CA GLY A 126 6.49 12.29 -4.99
C GLY A 126 7.84 11.57 -5.05
N TYR A 127 7.84 10.30 -5.46
CA TYR A 127 9.02 9.45 -5.54
C TYR A 127 9.60 9.42 -6.94
N SER A 128 10.93 9.34 -7.02
CA SER A 128 11.66 9.21 -8.27
C SER A 128 12.95 8.43 -8.03
N SER A 129 13.17 7.39 -8.82
CA SER A 129 14.38 6.56 -8.78
C SER A 129 14.74 6.13 -10.20
N PRO A 130 15.82 6.68 -10.79
CA PRO A 130 16.28 6.28 -12.13
C PRO A 130 16.59 4.79 -12.25
N GLU A 131 17.04 4.17 -11.17
CA GLU A 131 17.34 2.73 -11.17
C GLU A 131 16.06 1.90 -11.17
N LEU A 132 15.02 2.32 -10.46
CA LEU A 132 13.72 1.68 -10.54
C LEU A 132 13.10 1.86 -11.93
N ASP A 133 13.21 3.03 -12.53
CA ASP A 133 12.69 3.30 -13.88
C ASP A 133 13.29 2.33 -14.92
N LYS A 134 14.59 2.04 -14.82
CA LYS A 134 15.25 1.04 -15.69
C LYS A 134 14.63 -0.36 -15.52
N LEU A 135 14.34 -0.75 -14.28
CA LEU A 135 13.67 -2.04 -14.01
C LEU A 135 12.24 -2.06 -14.56
N LEU A 136 11.50 -0.95 -14.43
CA LEU A 136 10.13 -0.84 -14.94
C LEU A 136 10.08 -0.86 -16.49
N VAL A 137 11.09 -0.32 -17.16
CA VAL A 137 11.24 -0.46 -18.62
C VAL A 137 11.56 -1.89 -18.97
N LYS A 138 12.60 -2.46 -18.35
CA LYS A 138 13.04 -3.84 -18.61
C LYS A 138 11.93 -4.86 -18.40
N GLU A 139 11.12 -4.69 -17.35
CA GLU A 139 9.98 -5.56 -17.06
C GLU A 139 8.99 -5.62 -18.23
N ARG A 140 8.63 -4.47 -18.80
CA ARG A 140 7.68 -4.38 -19.93
C ARG A 140 8.24 -4.94 -21.23
N GLU A 141 9.55 -4.95 -21.40
CA GLU A 141 10.25 -5.49 -22.57
C GLU A 141 10.58 -6.99 -22.42
N THR A 142 10.35 -7.57 -21.25
CA THR A 142 10.65 -8.98 -20.96
C THR A 142 9.41 -9.83 -21.17
N PHE A 143 9.34 -10.58 -22.28
CA PHE A 143 8.20 -11.43 -22.65
C PHE A 143 8.24 -12.80 -21.97
N ASP A 144 9.43 -13.32 -21.66
CA ASP A 144 9.55 -14.57 -20.91
C ASP A 144 9.03 -14.38 -19.49
N HIS A 145 8.11 -15.24 -19.08
CA HIS A 145 7.41 -15.12 -17.81
C HIS A 145 8.37 -15.16 -16.62
N ASP A 146 9.30 -16.12 -16.59
CA ASP A 146 10.16 -16.31 -15.42
C ASP A 146 11.23 -15.22 -15.33
N ALA A 147 11.73 -14.76 -16.48
CA ALA A 147 12.63 -13.62 -16.54
C ALA A 147 11.92 -12.34 -16.08
N ARG A 148 10.67 -12.11 -16.51
CA ARG A 148 9.84 -10.98 -16.09
C ARG A 148 9.59 -11.01 -14.58
N MET A 149 9.28 -12.18 -14.01
CA MET A 149 9.11 -12.34 -12.57
C MET A 149 10.35 -11.92 -11.79
N LYS A 150 11.55 -12.28 -12.26
CA LYS A 150 12.82 -11.88 -11.62
C LYS A 150 12.99 -10.35 -11.63
N VAL A 151 12.69 -9.69 -12.75
CA VAL A 151 12.77 -8.22 -12.85
C VAL A 151 11.76 -7.56 -11.91
N LEU A 152 10.52 -8.03 -11.87
CA LEU A 152 9.51 -7.53 -10.93
C LEU A 152 9.94 -7.71 -9.48
N GLN A 153 10.51 -8.86 -9.12
CA GLN A 153 11.00 -9.12 -7.76
C GLN A 153 12.16 -8.19 -7.38
N GLN A 154 13.06 -7.88 -8.31
CA GLN A 154 14.12 -6.88 -8.10
C GLN A 154 13.51 -5.50 -7.83
N ALA A 155 12.54 -5.08 -8.63
CA ALA A 155 11.83 -3.81 -8.44
C ALA A 155 11.09 -3.76 -7.08
N MET A 156 10.45 -4.85 -6.66
CA MET A 156 9.81 -4.96 -5.34
C MET A 156 10.82 -4.82 -4.20
N GLY A 157 12.00 -5.44 -4.34
CA GLY A 157 13.09 -5.31 -3.38
C GLY A 157 13.57 -3.86 -3.24
N MET A 158 13.78 -3.19 -4.37
CA MET A 158 14.19 -1.77 -4.38
C MET A 158 13.14 -0.87 -3.73
N ILE A 159 11.84 -1.04 -4.05
CA ILE A 159 10.76 -0.29 -3.43
C ILE A 159 10.70 -0.53 -1.90
N ASN A 160 10.92 -1.76 -1.45
CA ASN A 160 11.01 -2.04 -0.02
C ASN A 160 12.22 -1.34 0.64
N ASP A 161 13.36 -1.34 -0.03
CA ASP A 161 14.60 -0.78 0.48
C ASP A 161 14.58 0.75 0.56
N GLU A 162 14.04 1.41 -0.43
CA GLU A 162 13.94 2.87 -0.50
C GLU A 162 12.73 3.42 0.28
N ALA A 163 11.77 2.55 0.62
CA ALA A 163 10.62 2.82 1.45
C ALA A 163 9.81 4.10 1.09
N PRO A 164 9.45 4.32 -0.19
CA PRO A 164 8.63 5.48 -0.57
C PRO A 164 7.21 5.39 0.01
N ALA A 165 6.81 4.22 0.48
CA ALA A 165 5.55 3.96 1.14
C ALA A 165 5.71 2.86 2.19
N VAL A 166 4.88 2.89 3.24
CA VAL A 166 4.79 1.80 4.23
C VAL A 166 3.70 0.83 3.79
N PHE A 167 4.09 -0.38 3.37
CA PHE A 167 3.16 -1.43 3.01
C PHE A 167 2.65 -2.12 4.27
N LEU A 168 1.39 -1.91 4.60
CA LEU A 168 0.82 -2.40 5.85
C LEU A 168 0.40 -3.86 5.74
N TRP A 169 -0.70 -4.14 5.02
CA TRP A 169 -1.24 -5.49 4.88
C TRP A 169 -2.18 -5.64 3.69
N ARG A 170 -2.43 -6.88 3.33
CA ARG A 170 -3.54 -7.29 2.46
C ARG A 170 -4.69 -7.80 3.31
N HIS A 171 -5.88 -7.22 3.10
CA HIS A 171 -7.09 -7.68 3.74
C HIS A 171 -7.52 -9.06 3.24
N GLN A 172 -8.08 -9.87 4.13
CA GLN A 172 -8.95 -10.97 3.76
C GLN A 172 -10.38 -10.45 3.68
N MET A 173 -11.06 -10.74 2.59
CA MET A 173 -12.48 -10.46 2.45
C MET A 173 -13.29 -11.71 2.81
N ALA A 174 -14.31 -11.54 3.65
CA ALA A 174 -15.26 -12.59 3.99
C ALA A 174 -16.64 -12.20 3.44
N TRP A 175 -17.34 -13.18 2.93
CA TRP A 175 -18.65 -13.02 2.34
C TRP A 175 -19.67 -13.87 3.10
N GLY A 176 -20.76 -13.24 3.55
CA GLY A 176 -21.91 -13.93 4.09
C GLY A 176 -22.92 -14.20 2.97
N LEU A 177 -23.28 -15.46 2.76
CA LEU A 177 -24.26 -15.85 1.75
C LEU A 177 -25.46 -16.56 2.40
N SER A 178 -26.66 -16.31 1.88
CA SER A 178 -27.82 -17.15 2.19
C SER A 178 -27.55 -18.58 1.73
N LYS A 179 -28.09 -19.57 2.46
CA LYS A 179 -27.98 -20.97 2.07
C LYS A 179 -28.66 -21.28 0.72
N SER A 180 -29.61 -20.44 0.29
CA SER A 180 -30.30 -20.53 -0.99
C SER A 180 -29.52 -19.94 -2.17
N ILE A 181 -28.31 -19.36 -1.94
CA ILE A 181 -27.52 -18.72 -2.97
C ILE A 181 -26.23 -19.52 -3.16
N GLU A 182 -25.83 -19.65 -4.40
CA GLU A 182 -24.50 -20.07 -4.82
C GLU A 182 -23.79 -18.89 -5.48
N TYR A 183 -22.60 -18.58 -4.99
CA TYR A 183 -21.76 -17.50 -5.49
C TYR A 183 -20.30 -17.76 -5.12
N ALA A 184 -19.40 -17.68 -6.10
CA ALA A 184 -17.96 -17.71 -5.88
C ALA A 184 -17.42 -16.26 -5.86
N PRO A 185 -16.88 -15.77 -4.73
CA PRO A 185 -16.33 -14.42 -4.66
C PRO A 185 -15.18 -14.19 -5.63
N GLU A 186 -15.17 -13.04 -6.27
CA GLU A 186 -14.11 -12.63 -7.17
C GLU A 186 -12.93 -12.05 -6.42
N VAL A 187 -11.70 -12.26 -6.94
CA VAL A 187 -10.45 -11.74 -6.34
C VAL A 187 -10.37 -10.21 -6.31
N ASN A 188 -11.13 -9.53 -7.17
CA ASN A 188 -11.22 -8.07 -7.20
C ASN A 188 -12.20 -7.49 -6.17
N GLY A 189 -12.96 -8.34 -5.45
CA GLY A 189 -13.90 -7.94 -4.42
C GLY A 189 -15.25 -7.41 -4.93
N TYR A 190 -15.48 -7.37 -6.24
CA TYR A 190 -16.76 -6.97 -6.79
C TYR A 190 -17.78 -8.12 -6.74
N ILE A 191 -19.04 -7.74 -6.56
CA ILE A 191 -20.17 -8.66 -6.65
C ILE A 191 -20.82 -8.50 -8.02
N TYR A 192 -20.77 -9.56 -8.83
CA TYR A 192 -21.41 -9.60 -10.13
C TYR A 192 -22.74 -10.33 -10.02
N GLY A 193 -23.86 -9.60 -10.20
CA GLY A 193 -25.21 -10.16 -10.14
C GLY A 193 -25.43 -11.33 -11.10
N THR A 194 -24.77 -11.30 -12.26
CA THR A 194 -24.81 -12.39 -13.28
C THR A 194 -24.16 -13.70 -12.83
N LYS A 195 -23.36 -13.66 -11.74
CA LYS A 195 -22.69 -14.85 -11.17
C LYS A 195 -23.38 -15.38 -9.91
N ILE A 196 -24.52 -14.80 -9.55
CA ILE A 196 -25.32 -15.22 -8.41
C ILE A 196 -26.38 -16.21 -8.92
N HIS A 197 -26.37 -17.43 -8.39
CA HIS A 197 -27.33 -18.45 -8.73
C HIS A 197 -28.19 -18.80 -7.53
N ILE A 198 -29.50 -18.94 -7.75
CA ILE A 198 -30.43 -19.44 -6.74
C ILE A 198 -30.38 -20.96 -6.80
N LYS A 199 -30.10 -21.62 -5.68
CA LYS A 199 -30.11 -23.07 -5.58
C LYS A 199 -31.55 -23.58 -5.77
N SER A 200 -31.72 -24.55 -6.65
CA SER A 200 -32.98 -25.33 -6.72
C SER A 200 -33.23 -26.01 -5.37
N LYS A 201 -34.48 -26.02 -4.95
CA LYS A 201 -34.88 -26.73 -3.74
C LYS A 201 -34.71 -28.24 -3.90
#